data_59e12d14ba5e2411aa7041388b31e588
#
_entry.id   59e12d14ba5e2411aa7041388b31e588
#
_cell.length_a   1.000
_cell.length_b   1.000
_cell.length_c   1.000
_cell.angle_alpha   90.00
_cell.angle_beta   90.00
_cell.angle_gamma   90.00
#
_symmetry.space_group_name_H-M   'P 1'
#
loop_
_entity.id
_entity.type
_entity.pdbx_description
1 polymer ?
#
loop_
_entity_poly.entity_id
_entity_poly.type
_entity_poly.pdbx_seq_one_letter_code
_entity_poly.pdbx_strand_id
1 'polypeptide(L)'
;MLQKVSLGTADINKYRRVEAEDIVDEVVSLGNELKGLRLCHINSTPFGGGVAELLVSYIPLMRSLGICADWQVIRGDRRFFTITKALHNALQGASFEAIEQPKTRREYQNHNLANARELDTNYDVFIVNDPQPAALRHYLADNNAKWIWRCHVDSSQPDEAVWDFLRPYIEQHDAAVFTTEKFIPKSLNITNITTMAPAICPFSSKNMYIKKHVCREMLDNLGFDINRLIITQVSRFDRWKDPFGTIDAYRLAKEKVPGLQLALVGSFAPDDPESWDMHAAINAEAIKDDDIFVSSNLTGVGNMEVNAFQRASDLIIQKSIREGFGLVVAEALWKETLVVAGNAGGIPLQMPGELSNYLVNSVEECADKIVYLLENPAVAMRLGKEGKEIVRQNFLMTRLLRDELRLIKSLVGK
;
A
#
# COMPACT_ATOMS: atom_id res chain seq x y z
N MET A 1 22.69 -14.93 6.34
CA MET A 1 22.05 -13.62 6.67
C MET A 1 20.91 -13.36 5.72
N LEU A 2 19.85 -12.70 6.21
CA LEU A 2 18.74 -12.25 5.37
C LEU A 2 19.21 -11.28 4.28
N GLN A 3 18.42 -11.18 3.21
CA GLN A 3 18.70 -10.23 2.14
C GLN A 3 18.55 -8.79 2.67
N LYS A 4 19.61 -8.00 2.58
CA LYS A 4 19.53 -6.54 2.72
C LYS A 4 19.24 -5.92 1.34
N VAL A 5 18.23 -5.04 1.29
CA VAL A 5 17.85 -4.38 0.04
C VAL A 5 18.79 -3.19 -0.19
N SER A 6 19.43 -3.17 -1.36
CA SER A 6 20.24 -2.02 -1.79
C SER A 6 19.32 -0.89 -2.27
N LEU A 7 19.49 0.30 -1.71
CA LEU A 7 18.64 1.46 -1.97
C LEU A 7 19.49 2.65 -2.41
N GLY A 8 18.88 3.53 -3.20
CA GLY A 8 19.48 4.80 -3.59
C GLY A 8 19.60 5.79 -2.43
N THR A 9 19.84 7.04 -2.77
CA THR A 9 19.90 8.16 -1.85
C THR A 9 18.67 9.06 -1.98
N ALA A 10 18.31 9.74 -0.91
CA ALA A 10 17.27 10.77 -0.90
C ALA A 10 17.81 12.03 -0.21
N ASP A 11 17.11 13.15 -0.41
CA ASP A 11 17.38 14.41 0.25
C ASP A 11 16.07 14.96 0.81
N ILE A 12 15.98 15.04 2.12
CA ILE A 12 14.82 15.56 2.83
C ILE A 12 14.49 17.02 2.44
N ASN A 13 15.50 17.82 2.10
CA ASN A 13 15.30 19.23 1.72
C ASN A 13 14.51 19.39 0.40
N LYS A 14 14.43 18.37 -0.45
CA LYS A 14 13.56 18.42 -1.63
C LYS A 14 12.09 18.60 -1.25
N TYR A 15 11.68 18.13 -0.08
CA TYR A 15 10.30 18.24 0.41
C TYR A 15 9.89 19.68 0.72
N ARG A 16 10.82 20.60 0.99
CA ARG A 16 10.54 22.05 1.15
C ARG A 16 9.88 22.70 -0.07
N ARG A 17 9.89 22.01 -1.23
CA ARG A 17 9.22 22.46 -2.47
C ARG A 17 7.75 22.12 -2.51
N VAL A 18 7.29 21.17 -1.71
CA VAL A 18 5.93 20.58 -1.79
C VAL A 18 5.25 20.47 -0.44
N GLU A 19 5.99 20.64 0.65
CA GLU A 19 5.52 20.52 2.03
C GLU A 19 5.64 21.86 2.77
N ALA A 20 4.90 22.01 3.87
CA ALA A 20 5.06 23.14 4.77
C ALA A 20 6.45 23.08 5.43
N GLU A 21 7.10 24.23 5.59
CA GLU A 21 8.49 24.33 6.04
C GLU A 21 8.68 23.82 7.47
N ASP A 22 7.73 24.09 8.34
CA ASP A 22 7.70 23.66 9.74
C ASP A 22 7.69 22.13 9.90
N ILE A 23 7.00 21.40 9.00
CA ILE A 23 6.99 19.92 9.01
C ILE A 23 8.37 19.38 8.68
N VAL A 24 9.03 19.94 7.67
CA VAL A 24 10.37 19.51 7.26
C VAL A 24 11.39 19.85 8.37
N ASP A 25 11.29 21.02 9.00
CA ASP A 25 12.15 21.42 10.09
C ASP A 25 12.00 20.52 11.33
N GLU A 26 10.79 20.14 11.66
CA GLU A 26 10.53 19.19 12.74
C GLU A 26 11.15 17.81 12.44
N VAL A 27 10.97 17.29 11.21
CA VAL A 27 11.59 16.03 10.79
C VAL A 27 13.11 16.08 10.89
N VAL A 28 13.73 17.19 10.48
CA VAL A 28 15.18 17.40 10.58
C VAL A 28 15.62 17.44 12.06
N SER A 29 14.85 18.12 12.91
CA SER A 29 15.13 18.17 14.37
C SER A 29 15.09 16.78 14.99
N LEU A 30 14.02 16.00 14.74
CA LEU A 30 13.91 14.63 15.22
C LEU A 30 15.05 13.73 14.70
N GLY A 31 15.42 13.89 13.43
CA GLY A 31 16.54 13.18 12.83
C GLY A 31 17.88 13.49 13.55
N ASN A 32 18.11 14.74 13.91
CA ASN A 32 19.32 15.15 14.66
C ASN A 32 19.37 14.52 16.06
N GLU A 33 18.22 14.42 16.74
CA GLU A 33 18.13 13.79 18.06
C GLU A 33 18.36 12.27 18.00
N LEU A 34 17.97 11.64 16.89
CA LEU A 34 18.11 10.20 16.65
C LEU A 34 19.33 9.84 15.78
N LYS A 35 20.22 10.79 15.52
CA LYS A 35 21.40 10.58 14.69
C LYS A 35 22.25 9.41 15.17
N GLY A 36 22.62 8.53 14.23
CA GLY A 36 23.39 7.32 14.49
C GLY A 36 22.57 6.14 15.04
N LEU A 37 21.27 6.31 15.31
CA LEU A 37 20.38 5.20 15.68
C LEU A 37 20.38 4.16 14.56
N ARG A 38 20.55 2.89 14.92
CA ARG A 38 20.49 1.74 13.98
C ARG A 38 19.09 1.17 13.96
N LEU A 39 18.44 1.22 12.81
CA LEU A 39 17.06 0.83 12.61
C LEU A 39 16.94 -0.15 11.46
N CYS A 40 16.13 -1.20 11.62
CA CYS A 40 15.86 -2.17 10.57
C CYS A 40 14.36 -2.36 10.34
N HIS A 41 13.91 -2.11 9.11
CA HIS A 41 12.60 -2.57 8.65
C HIS A 41 12.69 -4.00 8.14
N ILE A 42 11.68 -4.83 8.45
CA ILE A 42 11.58 -6.22 8.01
C ILE A 42 10.22 -6.43 7.35
N ASN A 43 10.21 -7.03 6.15
CA ASN A 43 9.00 -7.46 5.47
C ASN A 43 9.24 -8.73 4.63
N SER A 44 8.23 -9.16 3.85
CA SER A 44 8.23 -10.42 3.10
C SER A 44 8.78 -10.32 1.67
N THR A 45 8.80 -9.14 1.05
CA THR A 45 9.21 -8.98 -0.36
C THR A 45 9.93 -7.65 -0.61
N PRO A 46 10.97 -7.63 -1.48
CA PRO A 46 11.65 -6.39 -1.84
C PRO A 46 10.93 -5.55 -2.92
N PHE A 47 9.85 -6.05 -3.52
CA PHE A 47 9.09 -5.38 -4.58
C PHE A 47 7.66 -5.93 -4.71
N GLY A 48 6.80 -5.23 -5.46
CA GLY A 48 5.48 -5.73 -5.87
C GLY A 48 4.36 -5.51 -4.86
N GLY A 49 4.56 -4.75 -3.79
CA GLY A 49 3.53 -4.44 -2.80
C GLY A 49 3.69 -3.05 -2.18
N GLY A 50 2.62 -2.54 -1.57
CA GLY A 50 2.58 -1.20 -1.00
C GLY A 50 3.65 -0.95 0.07
N VAL A 51 3.97 -1.95 0.91
CA VAL A 51 5.05 -1.84 1.92
C VAL A 51 6.41 -1.69 1.25
N ALA A 52 6.71 -2.50 0.24
CA ALA A 52 7.97 -2.40 -0.50
C ALA A 52 8.11 -1.04 -1.20
N GLU A 53 7.04 -0.56 -1.85
CA GLU A 53 7.01 0.77 -2.49
C GLU A 53 7.27 1.90 -1.48
N LEU A 54 6.68 1.81 -0.30
CA LEU A 54 6.91 2.75 0.78
C LEU A 54 8.38 2.73 1.22
N LEU A 55 8.93 1.55 1.52
CA LEU A 55 10.28 1.40 2.06
C LEU A 55 11.39 1.83 1.08
N VAL A 56 11.19 1.62 -0.24
CA VAL A 56 12.13 2.09 -1.29
C VAL A 56 12.42 3.59 -1.20
N SER A 57 11.40 4.39 -0.87
CA SER A 57 11.57 5.85 -0.72
C SER A 57 11.87 6.26 0.73
N TYR A 58 11.36 5.51 1.69
CA TYR A 58 11.34 5.86 3.11
C TYR A 58 12.70 5.66 3.79
N ILE A 59 13.34 4.52 3.54
CA ILE A 59 14.67 4.22 4.12
C ILE A 59 15.74 5.23 3.68
N PRO A 60 15.86 5.60 2.38
CA PRO A 60 16.78 6.65 1.97
C PRO A 60 16.53 8.01 2.66
N LEU A 61 15.26 8.35 2.94
CA LEU A 61 14.94 9.58 3.68
C LEU A 61 15.42 9.51 5.12
N MET A 62 15.24 8.40 5.83
CA MET A 62 15.81 8.20 7.17
C MET A 62 17.33 8.35 7.16
N ARG A 63 18.00 7.75 6.17
CA ARG A 63 19.46 7.88 6.00
C ARG A 63 19.90 9.33 5.77
N SER A 64 19.12 10.13 5.05
CA SER A 64 19.42 11.55 4.82
C SER A 64 19.38 12.39 6.10
N LEU A 65 18.73 11.90 7.15
CA LEU A 65 18.69 12.49 8.49
C LEU A 65 19.81 11.98 9.43
N GLY A 66 20.70 11.11 8.93
CA GLY A 66 21.79 10.53 9.71
C GLY A 66 21.40 9.32 10.56
N ILE A 67 20.21 8.72 10.31
CA ILE A 67 19.79 7.45 10.91
C ILE A 67 20.39 6.29 10.11
N CYS A 68 20.97 5.31 10.79
CA CYS A 68 21.50 4.09 10.16
C CYS A 68 20.38 3.11 9.88
N ALA A 69 19.54 3.41 8.88
CA ALA A 69 18.36 2.62 8.53
C ALA A 69 18.65 1.58 7.46
N ASP A 70 18.24 0.34 7.70
CA ASP A 70 18.34 -0.78 6.76
C ASP A 70 16.97 -1.42 6.52
N TRP A 71 16.91 -2.24 5.47
CA TRP A 71 15.76 -3.04 5.13
C TRP A 71 16.18 -4.48 4.86
N GLN A 72 15.67 -5.41 5.66
CA GLN A 72 15.87 -6.83 5.49
C GLN A 72 14.57 -7.52 5.04
N VAL A 73 14.70 -8.52 4.17
CA VAL A 73 13.58 -9.30 3.64
C VAL A 73 13.69 -10.73 4.13
N ILE A 74 12.60 -11.26 4.70
CA ILE A 74 12.54 -12.66 5.14
C ILE A 74 12.58 -13.61 3.94
N ARG A 75 13.03 -14.83 4.18
CA ARG A 75 13.00 -15.93 3.21
C ARG A 75 11.81 -16.82 3.48
N GLY A 76 11.21 -17.33 2.41
CA GLY A 76 10.15 -18.31 2.46
C GLY A 76 10.10 -19.09 1.15
N ASP A 77 9.59 -20.31 1.22
CA ASP A 77 9.24 -21.09 0.05
C ASP A 77 7.77 -20.82 -0.36
N ARG A 78 7.36 -21.42 -1.48
CA ARG A 78 5.98 -21.28 -1.98
C ARG A 78 4.94 -21.66 -0.93
N ARG A 79 5.20 -22.69 -0.13
CA ARG A 79 4.28 -23.19 0.89
C ARG A 79 4.12 -22.18 2.02
N PHE A 80 5.22 -21.64 2.53
CA PHE A 80 5.20 -20.58 3.53
C PHE A 80 4.41 -19.36 3.03
N PHE A 81 4.69 -18.89 1.80
CA PHE A 81 3.97 -17.75 1.25
C PHE A 81 2.49 -18.04 0.97
N THR A 82 2.11 -19.27 0.62
CA THR A 82 0.69 -19.67 0.56
C THR A 82 0.02 -19.56 1.92
N ILE A 83 0.65 -20.03 2.98
CA ILE A 83 0.12 -19.91 4.36
C ILE A 83 0.02 -18.45 4.78
N THR A 84 1.07 -17.67 4.58
CA THR A 84 1.08 -16.26 5.02
C THR A 84 0.15 -15.37 4.19
N LYS A 85 -0.10 -15.69 2.91
CA LYS A 85 -1.15 -15.06 2.11
C LYS A 85 -2.54 -15.38 2.67
N ALA A 86 -2.77 -16.65 3.08
CA ALA A 86 -4.02 -17.02 3.74
C ALA A 86 -4.20 -16.31 5.10
N LEU A 87 -3.13 -16.16 5.90
CA LEU A 87 -3.15 -15.35 7.12
C LEU A 87 -3.49 -13.88 6.83
N HIS A 88 -2.88 -13.31 5.79
CA HIS A 88 -3.16 -11.94 5.35
C HIS A 88 -4.64 -11.77 4.94
N ASN A 89 -5.18 -12.70 4.16
CA ASN A 89 -6.58 -12.69 3.74
C ASN A 89 -7.52 -12.87 4.94
N ALA A 90 -7.14 -13.72 5.91
CA ALA A 90 -7.93 -13.99 7.10
C ALA A 90 -7.94 -12.80 8.08
N LEU A 91 -6.87 -12.01 8.17
CA LEU A 91 -6.90 -10.73 8.88
C LEU A 91 -7.91 -9.76 8.26
N GLN A 92 -8.21 -9.88 6.96
CA GLN A 92 -9.24 -9.12 6.25
C GLN A 92 -10.63 -9.78 6.28
N GLY A 93 -10.83 -10.83 7.08
CA GLY A 93 -12.12 -11.48 7.30
C GLY A 93 -12.40 -12.69 6.42
N ALA A 94 -11.42 -13.20 5.66
CA ALA A 94 -11.57 -14.51 5.01
C ALA A 94 -11.38 -15.63 6.03
N SER A 95 -12.11 -16.74 5.90
CA SER A 95 -11.89 -17.93 6.74
C SER A 95 -10.59 -18.65 6.36
N PHE A 96 -9.85 -19.12 7.34
CA PHE A 96 -8.66 -19.96 7.16
C PHE A 96 -8.62 -21.12 8.15
N GLU A 97 -9.52 -22.08 7.99
CA GLU A 97 -9.65 -23.26 8.87
C GLU A 97 -8.34 -24.07 9.02
N ALA A 98 -7.49 -24.10 7.98
CA ALA A 98 -6.23 -24.83 8.05
C ALA A 98 -5.26 -24.30 9.12
N ILE A 99 -5.48 -23.09 9.69
CA ILE A 99 -4.66 -22.57 10.80
C ILE A 99 -4.83 -23.39 12.09
N GLU A 100 -5.93 -24.10 12.26
CA GLU A 100 -6.15 -25.00 13.40
C GLU A 100 -5.27 -26.25 13.36
N GLN A 101 -4.77 -26.61 12.17
CA GLN A 101 -3.91 -27.77 12.01
C GLN A 101 -2.50 -27.51 12.57
N PRO A 102 -1.98 -28.38 13.46
CA PRO A 102 -0.63 -28.22 14.03
C PRO A 102 0.48 -28.15 12.97
N LYS A 103 0.30 -28.77 11.80
CA LYS A 103 1.25 -28.74 10.69
C LYS A 103 1.38 -27.36 10.08
N THR A 104 0.26 -26.64 9.87
CA THR A 104 0.23 -25.28 9.31
C THR A 104 0.91 -24.29 10.27
N ARG A 105 0.59 -24.37 11.55
CA ARG A 105 1.22 -23.52 12.59
C ARG A 105 2.72 -23.77 12.67
N ARG A 106 3.15 -25.03 12.68
CA ARG A 106 4.59 -25.38 12.69
C ARG A 106 5.34 -24.88 11.45
N GLU A 107 4.72 -24.90 10.30
CA GLU A 107 5.33 -24.38 9.07
C GLU A 107 5.64 -22.88 9.20
N TYR A 108 4.67 -22.09 9.64
CA TYR A 108 4.85 -20.66 9.92
C TYR A 108 5.93 -20.42 11.00
N GLN A 109 5.88 -21.16 12.09
CA GLN A 109 6.82 -21.07 13.20
C GLN A 109 8.25 -21.42 12.77
N ASN A 110 8.43 -22.52 12.03
CA ASN A 110 9.74 -22.99 11.59
C ASN A 110 10.42 -21.99 10.64
N HIS A 111 9.65 -21.39 9.72
CA HIS A 111 10.19 -20.37 8.82
C HIS A 111 10.58 -19.10 9.59
N ASN A 112 9.77 -18.65 10.54
CA ASN A 112 10.11 -17.50 11.37
C ASN A 112 11.35 -17.80 12.26
N LEU A 113 11.46 -19.00 12.84
CA LEU A 113 12.65 -19.41 13.58
C LEU A 113 13.90 -19.44 12.68
N ALA A 114 13.80 -19.98 11.46
CA ALA A 114 14.92 -20.01 10.52
C ALA A 114 15.34 -18.57 10.12
N ASN A 115 14.37 -17.70 9.85
CA ASN A 115 14.64 -16.28 9.54
C ASN A 115 15.26 -15.54 10.75
N ALA A 116 14.80 -15.80 11.96
CA ALA A 116 15.39 -15.21 13.18
C ALA A 116 16.87 -15.56 13.35
N ARG A 117 17.28 -16.79 13.02
CA ARG A 117 18.69 -17.23 13.06
C ARG A 117 19.56 -16.54 12.02
N GLU A 118 18.98 -16.05 10.92
CA GLU A 118 19.70 -15.38 9.86
C GLU A 118 19.61 -13.84 9.93
N LEU A 119 18.73 -13.30 10.78
CA LEU A 119 18.56 -11.88 10.97
C LEU A 119 19.84 -11.25 11.52
N ASP A 120 20.30 -10.14 10.88
CA ASP A 120 21.28 -9.28 11.52
C ASP A 120 20.60 -8.54 12.68
N THR A 121 21.07 -8.79 13.90
CA THR A 121 20.46 -8.27 15.13
C THR A 121 21.17 -7.02 15.68
N ASN A 122 22.14 -6.49 14.96
CA ASN A 122 22.89 -5.31 15.38
C ASN A 122 22.15 -3.99 15.13
N TYR A 123 20.93 -3.89 15.66
CA TYR A 123 20.07 -2.70 15.56
C TYR A 123 19.49 -2.33 16.93
N ASP A 124 19.18 -1.05 17.08
CA ASP A 124 18.57 -0.49 18.29
C ASP A 124 17.02 -0.58 18.21
N VAL A 125 16.48 -0.58 16.97
CA VAL A 125 15.03 -0.66 16.70
C VAL A 125 14.76 -1.57 15.51
N PHE A 126 13.77 -2.45 15.64
CA PHE A 126 13.19 -3.24 14.55
C PHE A 126 11.74 -2.82 14.29
N ILE A 127 11.40 -2.63 13.01
CA ILE A 127 10.01 -2.43 12.56
C ILE A 127 9.62 -3.62 11.70
N VAL A 128 8.73 -4.44 12.22
CA VAL A 128 8.26 -5.69 11.61
C VAL A 128 6.94 -5.41 10.91
N ASN A 129 6.90 -5.55 9.59
CA ASN A 129 5.74 -5.21 8.78
C ASN A 129 4.89 -6.45 8.46
N ASP A 130 3.60 -6.36 8.77
CA ASP A 130 2.56 -7.34 8.46
C ASP A 130 2.70 -8.71 9.17
N PRO A 131 1.81 -9.70 8.90
CA PRO A 131 1.80 -10.96 9.64
C PRO A 131 2.93 -11.92 9.29
N GLN A 132 3.57 -11.80 8.11
CA GLN A 132 4.55 -12.78 7.66
C GLN A 132 5.74 -12.91 8.63
N PRO A 133 6.41 -11.80 9.05
CA PRO A 133 7.53 -11.83 9.99
C PRO A 133 7.12 -11.63 11.46
N ALA A 134 5.83 -11.60 11.81
CA ALA A 134 5.35 -11.17 13.13
C ALA A 134 5.91 -12.01 14.29
N ALA A 135 6.25 -13.29 14.06
CA ALA A 135 6.82 -14.15 15.10
C ALA A 135 8.34 -14.01 15.30
N LEU A 136 9.05 -13.17 14.53
CA LEU A 136 10.52 -13.03 14.67
C LEU A 136 10.93 -12.62 16.08
N ARG A 137 10.23 -11.66 16.69
CA ARG A 137 10.51 -11.19 18.05
C ARG A 137 10.52 -12.33 19.07
N HIS A 138 9.61 -13.28 18.92
CA HIS A 138 9.49 -14.45 19.82
C HIS A 138 10.78 -15.27 19.90
N TYR A 139 11.51 -15.39 18.78
CA TYR A 139 12.74 -16.19 18.72
C TYR A 139 14.01 -15.37 19.02
N LEU A 140 13.86 -14.08 19.33
CA LEU A 140 14.94 -13.13 19.61
C LEU A 140 14.70 -12.41 20.96
N ALA A 141 14.15 -13.12 21.94
CA ALA A 141 13.73 -12.56 23.23
C ALA A 141 14.87 -11.86 24.00
N ASP A 142 16.10 -12.35 23.89
CA ASP A 142 17.27 -11.79 24.58
C ASP A 142 17.86 -10.53 23.91
N ASN A 143 17.26 -10.04 22.82
CA ASN A 143 17.67 -8.83 22.15
C ASN A 143 17.11 -7.59 22.86
N ASN A 144 17.98 -6.67 23.29
CA ASN A 144 17.62 -5.41 23.96
C ASN A 144 17.04 -4.34 23.02
N ALA A 145 16.96 -4.59 21.71
CA ALA A 145 16.38 -3.66 20.77
C ALA A 145 14.89 -3.45 21.04
N LYS A 146 14.36 -2.30 20.63
CA LYS A 146 12.92 -2.03 20.61
C LYS A 146 12.28 -2.64 19.37
N TRP A 147 11.11 -3.25 19.56
CA TRP A 147 10.39 -3.93 18.49
C TRP A 147 9.03 -3.29 18.27
N ILE A 148 8.77 -2.87 17.04
CA ILE A 148 7.50 -2.26 16.61
C ILE A 148 6.88 -3.22 15.58
N TRP A 149 5.65 -3.68 15.83
CA TRP A 149 4.88 -4.36 14.80
C TRP A 149 4.00 -3.36 14.05
N ARG A 150 4.06 -3.36 12.72
CA ARG A 150 3.27 -2.46 11.87
C ARG A 150 2.33 -3.26 10.98
N CYS A 151 1.01 -3.06 11.17
CA CYS A 151 -0.03 -3.68 10.38
C CYS A 151 -0.49 -2.75 9.26
N HIS A 152 -0.31 -3.18 8.02
CA HIS A 152 -0.80 -2.47 6.83
C HIS A 152 -2.12 -3.03 6.31
N VAL A 153 -2.63 -4.08 6.94
CA VAL A 153 -3.81 -4.84 6.54
C VAL A 153 -5.05 -4.31 7.26
N ASP A 154 -6.22 -4.37 6.60
CA ASP A 154 -7.51 -4.14 7.28
C ASP A 154 -7.81 -5.30 8.24
N SER A 155 -7.52 -5.10 9.51
CA SER A 155 -7.75 -6.05 10.60
C SER A 155 -8.98 -5.69 11.45
N SER A 156 -9.97 -5.01 10.86
CA SER A 156 -11.19 -4.60 11.56
C SER A 156 -12.11 -5.75 11.93
N GLN A 157 -12.07 -6.84 11.18
CA GLN A 157 -12.88 -8.05 11.36
C GLN A 157 -12.05 -9.30 11.02
N PRO A 158 -10.98 -9.60 11.78
CA PRO A 158 -10.13 -10.75 11.47
C PRO A 158 -10.85 -12.07 11.78
N ASP A 159 -10.45 -13.13 11.07
CA ASP A 159 -10.78 -14.50 11.47
C ASP A 159 -10.24 -14.76 12.89
N GLU A 160 -11.10 -15.19 13.80
CA GLU A 160 -10.75 -15.32 15.22
C GLU A 160 -9.62 -16.34 15.45
N ALA A 161 -9.65 -17.48 14.77
CA ALA A 161 -8.63 -18.53 14.94
C ALA A 161 -7.24 -18.05 14.47
N VAL A 162 -7.20 -17.29 13.38
CA VAL A 162 -5.97 -16.67 12.86
C VAL A 162 -5.49 -15.57 13.80
N TRP A 163 -6.38 -14.72 14.29
CA TRP A 163 -6.01 -13.65 15.21
C TRP A 163 -5.47 -14.22 16.52
N ASP A 164 -6.14 -15.22 17.11
CA ASP A 164 -5.67 -15.88 18.33
C ASP A 164 -4.33 -16.61 18.16
N PHE A 165 -4.03 -17.08 16.94
CA PHE A 165 -2.72 -17.64 16.63
C PHE A 165 -1.63 -16.58 16.54
N LEU A 166 -1.89 -15.41 15.92
CA LEU A 166 -0.89 -14.35 15.71
C LEU A 166 -0.71 -13.45 16.92
N ARG A 167 -1.77 -13.15 17.66
CA ARG A 167 -1.78 -12.23 18.79
C ARG A 167 -0.67 -12.46 19.82
N PRO A 168 -0.37 -13.67 20.30
CA PRO A 168 0.70 -13.91 21.28
C PRO A 168 2.10 -13.50 20.77
N TYR A 169 2.34 -13.51 19.45
CA TYR A 169 3.60 -13.04 18.89
C TYR A 169 3.61 -11.51 18.78
N ILE A 170 2.50 -10.92 18.39
CA ILE A 170 2.35 -9.48 18.24
C ILE A 170 2.48 -8.78 19.60
N GLU A 171 1.88 -9.32 20.65
CA GLU A 171 1.91 -8.78 22.01
C GLU A 171 3.30 -8.76 22.67
N GLN A 172 4.30 -9.41 22.06
CA GLN A 172 5.69 -9.35 22.52
C GLN A 172 6.45 -8.13 22.00
N HIS A 173 5.85 -7.34 21.11
CA HIS A 173 6.46 -6.09 20.63
C HIS A 173 6.27 -4.95 21.64
N ASP A 174 7.19 -3.96 21.62
CA ASP A 174 7.10 -2.76 22.48
C ASP A 174 6.00 -1.79 22.03
N ALA A 175 5.64 -1.84 20.75
CA ALA A 175 4.55 -1.05 20.18
C ALA A 175 3.89 -1.74 18.99
N ALA A 176 2.61 -1.37 18.72
CA ALA A 176 1.89 -1.74 17.51
C ALA A 176 1.39 -0.49 16.77
N VAL A 177 1.52 -0.49 15.45
CA VAL A 177 1.10 0.61 14.57
C VAL A 177 0.07 0.10 13.58
N PHE A 178 -1.06 0.78 13.48
CA PHE A 178 -2.15 0.49 12.55
C PHE A 178 -2.40 1.68 11.62
N THR A 179 -3.07 1.47 10.49
CA THR A 179 -3.45 2.57 9.58
C THR A 179 -4.50 3.48 10.20
N THR A 180 -5.46 2.91 10.94
CA THR A 180 -6.59 3.61 11.56
C THR A 180 -7.03 2.88 12.83
N GLU A 181 -7.70 3.56 13.74
CA GLU A 181 -8.25 2.98 14.98
C GLU A 181 -9.21 1.82 14.72
N LYS A 182 -9.95 1.86 13.61
CA LYS A 182 -10.88 0.79 13.20
C LYS A 182 -10.19 -0.57 12.98
N PHE A 183 -8.89 -0.57 12.72
CA PHE A 183 -8.12 -1.79 12.47
C PHE A 183 -7.53 -2.39 13.74
N ILE A 184 -7.64 -1.73 14.89
CA ILE A 184 -7.11 -2.23 16.15
C ILE A 184 -8.07 -3.31 16.69
N PRO A 185 -7.67 -4.60 16.74
CA PRO A 185 -8.50 -5.64 17.31
C PRO A 185 -8.69 -5.42 18.82
N LYS A 186 -9.93 -5.54 19.29
CA LYS A 186 -10.30 -5.24 20.70
C LYS A 186 -9.55 -6.09 21.73
N SER A 187 -9.12 -7.29 21.36
CA SER A 187 -8.41 -8.23 22.24
C SER A 187 -6.89 -8.01 22.28
N LEU A 188 -6.35 -7.05 21.52
CA LEU A 188 -4.92 -6.75 21.53
C LEU A 188 -4.51 -6.06 22.82
N ASN A 189 -3.51 -6.63 23.51
CA ASN A 189 -2.99 -6.10 24.77
C ASN A 189 -1.51 -5.71 24.62
N ILE A 190 -1.26 -4.51 24.11
CA ILE A 190 0.06 -3.87 23.99
C ILE A 190 -0.02 -2.50 24.64
N THR A 191 1.02 -2.09 25.36
CA THR A 191 1.06 -0.80 26.06
C THR A 191 1.03 0.40 25.09
N ASN A 192 1.78 0.30 23.99
CA ASN A 192 1.91 1.42 23.03
C ASN A 192 1.21 1.04 21.72
N ILE A 193 -0.02 1.51 21.52
CA ILE A 193 -0.74 1.37 20.26
C ILE A 193 -0.91 2.76 19.66
N THR A 194 -0.62 2.90 18.37
CA THR A 194 -0.80 4.16 17.65
C THR A 194 -1.28 3.94 16.22
N THR A 195 -1.80 4.98 15.61
CA THR A 195 -2.24 4.96 14.21
C THR A 195 -1.35 5.86 13.36
N MET A 196 -0.89 5.32 12.23
CA MET A 196 -0.10 6.06 11.24
C MET A 196 -0.54 5.61 9.85
N ALA A 197 -1.33 6.43 9.17
CA ALA A 197 -1.68 6.17 7.78
C ALA A 197 -0.40 6.13 6.92
N PRO A 198 -0.30 5.25 5.93
CA PRO A 198 0.79 5.27 4.94
C PRO A 198 0.88 6.60 4.19
N ALA A 199 1.94 6.76 3.40
CA ALA A 199 2.24 7.99 2.69
C ALA A 199 2.89 7.70 1.33
N ILE A 200 2.85 8.67 0.43
CA ILE A 200 3.49 8.59 -0.89
C ILE A 200 4.75 9.47 -0.95
N CYS A 201 5.71 9.06 -1.79
CA CYS A 201 6.84 9.89 -2.17
C CYS A 201 6.50 10.67 -3.45
N PRO A 202 6.39 12.00 -3.41
CA PRO A 202 6.06 12.82 -4.58
C PRO A 202 7.18 12.83 -5.64
N PHE A 203 8.38 12.39 -5.30
CA PHE A 203 9.57 12.40 -6.16
C PHE A 203 9.92 11.01 -6.72
N SER A 204 9.18 9.97 -6.37
CA SER A 204 9.37 8.64 -6.96
C SER A 204 9.00 8.65 -8.45
N SER A 205 9.54 7.70 -9.22
CA SER A 205 9.16 7.53 -10.64
C SER A 205 7.65 7.37 -10.84
N LYS A 206 6.96 6.79 -9.86
CA LYS A 206 5.51 6.61 -9.87
C LYS A 206 4.72 7.91 -9.64
N ASN A 207 5.30 8.93 -8.98
CA ASN A 207 4.56 10.13 -8.56
C ASN A 207 5.16 11.46 -9.05
N MET A 208 6.41 11.45 -9.56
CA MET A 208 7.05 12.65 -10.08
C MET A 208 6.21 13.29 -11.21
N TYR A 209 6.37 14.59 -11.37
CA TYR A 209 5.63 15.30 -12.39
C TYR A 209 6.09 14.88 -13.80
N ILE A 210 5.13 14.51 -14.63
CA ILE A 210 5.27 14.27 -16.08
C ILE A 210 4.20 15.11 -16.77
N LYS A 211 4.54 15.75 -17.87
CA LYS A 211 3.56 16.55 -18.64
C LYS A 211 2.46 15.64 -19.20
N LYS A 212 1.20 16.07 -19.12
CA LYS A 212 0.03 15.25 -19.51
C LYS A 212 0.11 14.74 -20.96
N HIS A 213 0.62 15.55 -21.91
CA HIS A 213 0.77 15.10 -23.30
C HIS A 213 1.76 13.94 -23.42
N VAL A 214 2.89 13.96 -22.67
CA VAL A 214 3.85 12.85 -22.67
C VAL A 214 3.21 11.59 -22.09
N CYS A 215 2.41 11.73 -21.04
CA CYS A 215 1.65 10.59 -20.49
C CYS A 215 0.68 9.99 -21.52
N ARG A 216 -0.02 10.86 -22.28
CA ARG A 216 -0.93 10.40 -23.34
C ARG A 216 -0.18 9.68 -24.47
N GLU A 217 0.98 10.18 -24.90
CA GLU A 217 1.85 9.50 -25.87
C GLU A 217 2.31 8.12 -25.36
N MET A 218 2.59 7.99 -24.06
CA MET A 218 2.91 6.69 -23.45
C MET A 218 1.73 5.71 -23.51
N LEU A 219 0.50 6.19 -23.29
CA LEU A 219 -0.71 5.37 -23.40
C LEU A 219 -1.00 4.96 -24.85
N ASP A 220 -0.80 5.86 -25.80
CA ASP A 220 -0.91 5.59 -27.25
C ASP A 220 0.02 4.44 -27.67
N ASN A 221 1.27 4.49 -27.21
CA ASN A 221 2.26 3.43 -27.44
C ASN A 221 1.88 2.07 -26.78
N LEU A 222 0.99 2.09 -25.77
CA LEU A 222 0.44 0.91 -25.14
C LEU A 222 -0.87 0.41 -25.80
N GLY A 223 -1.31 1.09 -26.89
CA GLY A 223 -2.46 0.68 -27.70
C GLY A 223 -3.78 1.35 -27.34
N PHE A 224 -3.78 2.38 -26.46
CA PHE A 224 -4.98 3.15 -26.14
C PHE A 224 -5.25 4.22 -27.18
N ASP A 225 -6.52 4.40 -27.55
CA ASP A 225 -6.91 5.57 -28.33
C ASP A 225 -7.01 6.80 -27.42
N ILE A 226 -6.01 7.65 -27.49
CA ILE A 226 -5.91 8.87 -26.65
C ILE A 226 -6.94 9.94 -26.97
N ASN A 227 -7.74 9.80 -28.03
CA ASN A 227 -8.86 10.70 -28.36
C ASN A 227 -10.16 10.27 -27.69
N ARG A 228 -10.19 9.11 -27.07
CA ARG A 228 -11.32 8.55 -26.32
C ARG A 228 -11.11 8.70 -24.82
N LEU A 229 -12.19 8.61 -24.05
CA LEU A 229 -12.13 8.64 -22.59
C LEU A 229 -11.54 7.33 -22.04
N ILE A 230 -10.70 7.46 -21.03
CA ILE A 230 -9.98 6.33 -20.40
C ILE A 230 -10.25 6.36 -18.88
N ILE A 231 -10.75 5.26 -18.35
CA ILE A 231 -10.76 5.00 -16.90
C ILE A 231 -9.77 3.91 -16.57
N THR A 232 -9.10 4.02 -15.43
CA THR A 232 -8.03 3.09 -15.07
C THR A 232 -8.18 2.58 -13.64
N GLN A 233 -8.05 1.27 -13.45
CA GLN A 233 -7.78 0.68 -12.13
C GLN A 233 -6.31 0.28 -12.05
N VAL A 234 -5.61 0.73 -11.01
CA VAL A 234 -4.23 0.31 -10.70
C VAL A 234 -4.26 -0.52 -9.42
N SER A 235 -3.86 -1.79 -9.48
CA SER A 235 -3.89 -2.65 -8.30
C SER A 235 -3.00 -3.88 -8.48
N ARG A 236 -2.75 -4.64 -7.40
CA ARG A 236 -2.34 -6.05 -7.57
C ARG A 236 -3.54 -6.84 -8.11
N PHE A 237 -3.26 -7.97 -8.76
CA PHE A 237 -4.30 -8.91 -9.17
C PHE A 237 -4.79 -9.68 -7.92
N ASP A 238 -5.73 -9.06 -7.21
CA ASP A 238 -6.21 -9.50 -5.90
C ASP A 238 -7.74 -9.33 -5.85
N ARG A 239 -8.46 -10.33 -5.32
CA ARG A 239 -9.93 -10.31 -5.21
C ARG A 239 -10.46 -9.13 -4.39
N TRP A 240 -9.67 -8.67 -3.40
CA TRP A 240 -10.08 -7.54 -2.56
C TRP A 240 -10.11 -6.20 -3.30
N LYS A 241 -9.47 -6.13 -4.47
CA LYS A 241 -9.50 -4.95 -5.37
C LYS A 241 -10.72 -4.93 -6.28
N ASP A 242 -11.51 -5.99 -6.26
CA ASP A 242 -12.76 -6.16 -7.02
C ASP A 242 -12.61 -5.81 -8.52
N PRO A 243 -11.69 -6.45 -9.25
CA PRO A 243 -11.49 -6.17 -10.67
C PRO A 243 -12.72 -6.51 -11.51
N PHE A 244 -13.48 -7.56 -11.14
CA PHE A 244 -14.70 -7.94 -11.84
C PHE A 244 -15.80 -6.92 -11.64
N GLY A 245 -16.02 -6.44 -10.40
CA GLY A 245 -16.96 -5.36 -10.15
C GLY A 245 -16.56 -4.04 -10.83
N THR A 246 -15.26 -3.83 -11.08
CA THR A 246 -14.79 -2.70 -11.89
C THR A 246 -15.13 -2.89 -13.37
N ILE A 247 -14.96 -4.10 -13.93
CA ILE A 247 -15.37 -4.44 -15.30
C ILE A 247 -16.87 -4.26 -15.47
N ASP A 248 -17.69 -4.75 -14.52
CA ASP A 248 -19.13 -4.62 -14.57
C ASP A 248 -19.58 -3.15 -14.50
N ALA A 249 -19.00 -2.35 -13.59
CA ALA A 249 -19.27 -0.92 -13.51
C ALA A 249 -18.87 -0.17 -14.80
N TYR A 250 -17.73 -0.54 -15.39
CA TYR A 250 -17.33 -0.01 -16.68
C TYR A 250 -18.32 -0.34 -17.79
N ARG A 251 -18.81 -1.59 -17.89
CA ARG A 251 -19.79 -1.99 -18.90
C ARG A 251 -21.09 -1.20 -18.79
N LEU A 252 -21.61 -1.02 -17.57
CA LEU A 252 -22.79 -0.18 -17.32
C LEU A 252 -22.53 1.29 -17.70
N ALA A 253 -21.33 1.82 -17.39
CA ALA A 253 -20.97 3.18 -17.77
C ALA A 253 -20.81 3.33 -19.30
N LYS A 254 -20.24 2.34 -19.98
CA LYS A 254 -20.03 2.35 -21.44
C LYS A 254 -21.35 2.41 -22.23
N GLU A 255 -22.46 1.85 -21.69
CA GLU A 255 -23.78 1.98 -22.29
C GLU A 255 -24.23 3.45 -22.40
N LYS A 256 -23.83 4.30 -21.43
CA LYS A 256 -24.17 5.74 -21.38
C LYS A 256 -23.06 6.61 -22.00
N VAL A 257 -21.82 6.14 -22.00
CA VAL A 257 -20.63 6.83 -22.53
C VAL A 257 -19.97 5.96 -23.60
N PRO A 258 -20.50 5.94 -24.84
CA PRO A 258 -19.97 5.11 -25.92
C PRO A 258 -18.51 5.44 -26.22
N GLY A 259 -17.70 4.41 -26.44
CA GLY A 259 -16.28 4.58 -26.72
C GLY A 259 -15.40 4.74 -25.46
N LEU A 260 -15.94 4.55 -24.25
CA LEU A 260 -15.15 4.50 -23.03
C LEU A 260 -14.17 3.31 -23.07
N GLN A 261 -12.93 3.53 -22.62
CA GLN A 261 -11.90 2.50 -22.50
C GLN A 261 -11.60 2.22 -21.02
N LEU A 262 -11.34 0.95 -20.67
CA LEU A 262 -10.91 0.53 -19.35
C LEU A 262 -9.48 -0.02 -19.38
N ALA A 263 -8.58 0.54 -18.57
CA ALA A 263 -7.28 -0.02 -18.27
C ALA A 263 -7.28 -0.73 -16.91
N LEU A 264 -6.95 -2.02 -16.89
CA LEU A 264 -6.67 -2.79 -15.69
C LEU A 264 -5.15 -2.99 -15.59
N VAL A 265 -4.52 -2.19 -14.75
CA VAL A 265 -3.06 -2.14 -14.60
C VAL A 265 -2.65 -2.82 -13.32
N GLY A 266 -1.93 -3.94 -13.43
CA GLY A 266 -1.59 -4.76 -12.28
C GLY A 266 -0.11 -5.08 -12.13
N SER A 267 0.25 -5.62 -10.98
CA SER A 267 1.60 -6.13 -10.74
C SER A 267 1.57 -7.47 -10.01
N PHE A 268 2.52 -8.33 -10.36
CA PHE A 268 2.79 -9.57 -9.65
C PHE A 268 3.84 -9.33 -8.57
N ALA A 269 3.71 -10.05 -7.45
CA ALA A 269 4.67 -10.07 -6.37
C ALA A 269 5.06 -11.51 -6.00
N PRO A 270 6.31 -11.78 -5.61
CA PRO A 270 6.78 -13.14 -5.32
C PRO A 270 6.08 -13.80 -4.13
N ASP A 271 5.57 -13.00 -3.19
CA ASP A 271 4.87 -13.45 -1.99
C ASP A 271 3.35 -13.60 -2.19
N ASP A 272 2.84 -13.42 -3.43
CA ASP A 272 1.42 -13.51 -3.77
C ASP A 272 1.15 -14.53 -4.87
N PRO A 273 1.08 -15.83 -4.54
CA PRO A 273 0.83 -16.89 -5.52
C PRO A 273 -0.58 -16.88 -6.11
N GLU A 274 -1.58 -16.27 -5.43
CA GLU A 274 -2.97 -16.16 -5.87
C GLU A 274 -3.13 -15.21 -7.08
N SER A 275 -2.19 -14.29 -7.27
CA SER A 275 -2.27 -13.25 -8.31
C SER A 275 -2.26 -13.81 -9.74
N TRP A 276 -1.67 -14.99 -9.97
CA TRP A 276 -1.64 -15.63 -11.29
C TRP A 276 -3.00 -16.13 -11.74
N ASP A 277 -3.73 -16.79 -10.84
CA ASP A 277 -5.09 -17.30 -11.13
C ASP A 277 -6.05 -16.14 -11.34
N MET A 278 -5.92 -15.09 -10.53
CA MET A 278 -6.74 -13.88 -10.66
C MET A 278 -6.47 -13.18 -12.00
N HIS A 279 -5.21 -13.02 -12.40
CA HIS A 279 -4.84 -12.42 -13.69
C HIS A 279 -5.39 -13.23 -14.87
N ALA A 280 -5.29 -14.57 -14.82
CA ALA A 280 -5.85 -15.43 -15.87
C ALA A 280 -7.38 -15.25 -16.00
N ALA A 281 -8.08 -15.18 -14.87
CA ALA A 281 -9.53 -14.96 -14.85
C ALA A 281 -9.92 -13.56 -15.37
N ILE A 282 -9.15 -12.51 -15.02
CA ILE A 282 -9.38 -11.15 -15.53
C ILE A 282 -9.17 -11.10 -17.05
N ASN A 283 -8.10 -11.72 -17.58
CA ASN A 283 -7.89 -11.76 -19.03
C ASN A 283 -9.02 -12.50 -19.77
N ALA A 284 -9.50 -13.62 -19.21
CA ALA A 284 -10.63 -14.36 -19.80
C ALA A 284 -11.91 -13.52 -19.84
N GLU A 285 -12.08 -12.58 -18.92
CA GLU A 285 -13.22 -11.66 -18.92
C GLU A 285 -12.99 -10.47 -19.85
N ALA A 286 -11.78 -9.92 -19.87
CA ALA A 286 -11.40 -8.77 -20.69
C ALA A 286 -11.49 -9.04 -22.18
N ILE A 287 -11.11 -10.23 -22.64
CA ILE A 287 -11.15 -10.62 -24.07
C ILE A 287 -12.56 -10.55 -24.70
N LYS A 288 -13.61 -10.41 -23.89
CA LYS A 288 -14.99 -10.27 -24.35
C LYS A 288 -15.33 -8.83 -24.79
N ASP A 289 -14.45 -7.87 -24.58
CA ASP A 289 -14.64 -6.45 -24.93
C ASP A 289 -13.29 -5.84 -25.36
N ASP A 290 -13.18 -5.45 -26.64
CA ASP A 290 -11.95 -4.90 -27.24
C ASP A 290 -11.48 -3.57 -26.61
N ASP A 291 -12.31 -2.92 -25.80
CA ASP A 291 -11.96 -1.68 -25.09
C ASP A 291 -11.52 -1.94 -23.62
N ILE A 292 -11.31 -3.20 -23.21
CA ILE A 292 -10.72 -3.56 -21.92
C ILE A 292 -9.28 -4.03 -22.14
N PHE A 293 -8.35 -3.30 -21.56
CA PHE A 293 -6.91 -3.56 -21.65
C PHE A 293 -6.37 -4.05 -20.31
N VAL A 294 -5.68 -5.19 -20.29
CA VAL A 294 -5.02 -5.72 -19.11
C VAL A 294 -3.51 -5.61 -19.28
N SER A 295 -2.87 -4.86 -18.40
CA SER A 295 -1.43 -4.60 -18.44
C SER A 295 -0.75 -4.94 -17.13
N SER A 296 0.52 -5.35 -17.17
CA SER A 296 1.25 -5.75 -15.96
C SER A 296 2.75 -5.46 -16.08
N ASN A 297 3.46 -5.63 -14.96
CA ASN A 297 4.92 -5.58 -14.95
C ASN A 297 5.57 -6.65 -15.87
N LEU A 298 4.85 -7.69 -16.27
CA LEU A 298 5.31 -8.68 -17.24
C LEU A 298 5.12 -8.21 -18.71
N THR A 299 4.22 -7.25 -18.94
CA THR A 299 3.98 -6.66 -20.26
C THR A 299 4.67 -5.30 -20.43
N GLY A 300 5.67 -5.00 -19.59
CA GLY A 300 6.47 -3.77 -19.70
C GLY A 300 5.90 -2.55 -18.96
N VAL A 301 4.84 -2.72 -18.15
CA VAL A 301 4.26 -1.61 -17.37
C VAL A 301 4.96 -1.53 -16.01
N GLY A 302 5.83 -0.54 -15.86
CA GLY A 302 6.50 -0.21 -14.61
C GLY A 302 5.92 1.04 -13.93
N ASN A 303 6.68 1.59 -12.99
CA ASN A 303 6.24 2.77 -12.21
C ASN A 303 6.01 4.03 -13.06
N MET A 304 6.76 4.21 -14.15
CA MET A 304 6.59 5.36 -15.05
C MET A 304 5.28 5.27 -15.83
N GLU A 305 4.95 4.07 -16.33
CA GLU A 305 3.71 3.80 -17.05
C GLU A 305 2.51 3.92 -16.10
N VAL A 306 2.61 3.42 -14.86
CA VAL A 306 1.57 3.64 -13.82
C VAL A 306 1.36 5.13 -13.56
N ASN A 307 2.45 5.92 -13.47
CA ASN A 307 2.35 7.37 -13.34
C ASN A 307 1.62 7.99 -14.55
N ALA A 308 1.93 7.53 -15.78
CA ALA A 308 1.28 7.98 -16.99
C ALA A 308 -0.22 7.63 -17.00
N PHE A 309 -0.59 6.39 -16.65
CA PHE A 309 -2.00 6.00 -16.53
C PHE A 309 -2.75 6.89 -15.55
N GLN A 310 -2.21 7.10 -14.35
CA GLN A 310 -2.87 7.93 -13.33
C GLN A 310 -2.97 9.41 -13.72
N ARG A 311 -2.12 9.94 -14.63
CA ARG A 311 -2.19 11.34 -15.10
C ARG A 311 -3.01 11.53 -16.36
N ALA A 312 -3.01 10.55 -17.24
CA ALA A 312 -3.64 10.65 -18.55
C ALA A 312 -5.10 10.19 -18.54
N SER A 313 -5.47 9.30 -17.64
CA SER A 313 -6.85 8.84 -17.46
C SER A 313 -7.77 9.99 -17.02
N ASP A 314 -9.02 9.89 -17.43
CA ASP A 314 -10.06 10.85 -17.05
C ASP A 314 -10.53 10.59 -15.61
N LEU A 315 -10.55 9.33 -15.18
CA LEU A 315 -10.82 8.91 -13.80
C LEU A 315 -9.97 7.70 -13.41
N ILE A 316 -9.69 7.59 -12.11
CA ILE A 316 -9.16 6.36 -11.51
C ILE A 316 -10.27 5.66 -10.76
N ILE A 317 -10.34 4.33 -10.93
CA ILE A 317 -11.29 3.48 -10.23
C ILE A 317 -10.52 2.63 -9.21
N GLN A 318 -10.91 2.70 -7.94
CA GLN A 318 -10.34 1.87 -6.88
C GLN A 318 -11.46 1.23 -6.06
N LYS A 319 -12.27 0.41 -6.72
CA LYS A 319 -13.47 -0.21 -6.15
C LYS A 319 -13.13 -1.39 -5.22
N SER A 320 -12.17 -1.18 -4.31
CA SER A 320 -11.80 -2.20 -3.31
C SER A 320 -12.96 -2.50 -2.37
N ILE A 321 -13.14 -3.79 -2.05
CA ILE A 321 -14.10 -4.28 -1.03
C ILE A 321 -13.42 -4.47 0.33
N ARG A 322 -12.09 -4.61 0.34
CA ARG A 322 -11.22 -4.54 1.52
C ARG A 322 -9.94 -3.82 1.15
N GLU A 323 -9.47 -2.95 2.03
CA GLU A 323 -8.27 -2.14 1.76
C GLU A 323 -7.57 -1.70 3.05
N GLY A 324 -6.27 -1.91 3.15
CA GLY A 324 -5.48 -1.39 4.27
C GLY A 324 -5.42 0.14 4.26
N PHE A 325 -4.98 0.72 3.15
CA PHE A 325 -4.96 2.17 2.95
C PHE A 325 -5.36 2.57 1.53
N GLY A 326 -4.81 1.88 0.51
CA GLY A 326 -5.05 2.23 -0.89
C GLY A 326 -4.13 3.36 -1.38
N LEU A 327 -2.81 3.14 -1.38
CA LEU A 327 -1.83 4.13 -1.86
C LEU A 327 -2.20 4.71 -3.23
N VAL A 328 -2.81 3.90 -4.10
CA VAL A 328 -3.27 4.31 -5.43
C VAL A 328 -4.22 5.50 -5.38
N VAL A 329 -5.07 5.61 -4.36
CA VAL A 329 -5.96 6.76 -4.17
C VAL A 329 -5.15 8.03 -3.92
N ALA A 330 -4.22 8.01 -2.95
CA ALA A 330 -3.32 9.14 -2.70
C ALA A 330 -2.46 9.48 -3.93
N GLU A 331 -1.96 8.47 -4.65
CA GLU A 331 -1.16 8.67 -5.86
C GLU A 331 -1.95 9.35 -6.98
N ALA A 332 -3.20 8.95 -7.21
CA ALA A 332 -4.07 9.55 -8.22
C ALA A 332 -4.47 10.99 -7.83
N LEU A 333 -4.88 11.19 -6.59
CA LEU A 333 -5.22 12.52 -6.06
C LEU A 333 -4.02 13.47 -6.09
N TRP A 334 -2.81 12.98 -5.77
CA TRP A 334 -1.57 13.77 -5.92
C TRP A 334 -1.36 14.30 -7.34
N LYS A 335 -1.87 13.58 -8.34
CA LYS A 335 -1.80 13.92 -9.77
C LYS A 335 -2.99 14.75 -10.25
N GLU A 336 -3.87 15.16 -9.34
CA GLU A 336 -5.12 15.88 -9.62
C GLU A 336 -6.14 15.03 -10.42
N THR A 337 -5.97 13.71 -10.46
CA THR A 337 -6.93 12.81 -11.10
C THR A 337 -7.89 12.27 -10.04
N LEU A 338 -9.18 12.54 -10.24
CA LEU A 338 -10.20 12.14 -9.27
C LEU A 338 -10.39 10.61 -9.26
N VAL A 339 -10.74 10.09 -8.10
CA VAL A 339 -10.94 8.66 -7.87
C VAL A 339 -12.41 8.39 -7.54
N VAL A 340 -12.99 7.36 -8.17
CA VAL A 340 -14.20 6.69 -7.69
C VAL A 340 -13.73 5.44 -6.94
N ALA A 341 -14.03 5.34 -5.65
CA ALA A 341 -13.40 4.34 -4.80
C ALA A 341 -14.41 3.59 -3.93
N GLY A 342 -14.10 2.33 -3.60
CA GLY A 342 -14.86 1.56 -2.63
C GLY A 342 -14.79 2.20 -1.23
N ASN A 343 -15.92 2.22 -0.53
CA ASN A 343 -16.00 2.68 0.86
C ASN A 343 -15.41 1.63 1.81
N ALA A 344 -14.10 1.38 1.69
CA ALA A 344 -13.41 0.30 2.36
C ALA A 344 -12.13 0.74 3.06
N GLY A 345 -11.90 0.21 4.24
CA GLY A 345 -10.66 0.33 5.00
C GLY A 345 -10.18 1.75 5.22
N GLY A 346 -8.95 2.04 4.77
CA GLY A 346 -8.32 3.36 4.88
C GLY A 346 -8.64 4.32 3.74
N ILE A 347 -9.40 3.92 2.71
CA ILE A 347 -9.74 4.81 1.58
C ILE A 347 -10.50 6.07 2.04
N PRO A 348 -11.54 5.98 2.93
CA PRO A 348 -12.26 7.17 3.39
C PRO A 348 -11.39 8.25 4.05
N LEU A 349 -10.24 7.88 4.63
CA LEU A 349 -9.29 8.85 5.19
C LEU A 349 -8.73 9.82 4.14
N GLN A 350 -8.66 9.36 2.89
CA GLN A 350 -8.08 10.10 1.77
C GLN A 350 -9.12 10.92 1.00
N MET A 351 -10.41 10.65 1.24
CA MET A 351 -11.52 11.24 0.52
C MET A 351 -12.55 11.89 1.48
N PRO A 352 -12.13 12.86 2.32
CA PRO A 352 -13.04 13.56 3.21
C PRO A 352 -13.87 14.60 2.46
N GLY A 353 -14.86 15.20 3.16
CA GLY A 353 -15.66 16.30 2.61
C GLY A 353 -16.46 15.91 1.37
N GLU A 354 -16.41 16.74 0.33
CA GLU A 354 -17.14 16.51 -0.91
C GLU A 354 -16.61 15.29 -1.70
N LEU A 355 -15.33 14.91 -1.53
CA LEU A 355 -14.77 13.72 -2.16
C LEU A 355 -15.45 12.44 -1.66
N SER A 356 -16.01 12.43 -0.44
CA SER A 356 -16.72 11.26 0.11
C SER A 356 -17.97 10.86 -0.69
N ASN A 357 -18.54 11.77 -1.49
CA ASN A 357 -19.66 11.48 -2.40
C ASN A 357 -19.27 10.50 -3.53
N TYR A 358 -17.97 10.24 -3.71
CA TYR A 358 -17.43 9.31 -4.72
C TYR A 358 -16.89 8.02 -4.10
N LEU A 359 -17.21 7.79 -2.82
CA LEU A 359 -17.10 6.48 -2.18
C LEU A 359 -18.36 5.67 -2.53
N VAL A 360 -18.16 4.42 -3.01
CA VAL A 360 -19.22 3.56 -3.52
C VAL A 360 -19.27 2.21 -2.81
N ASN A 361 -20.46 1.62 -2.75
CA ASN A 361 -20.70 0.33 -2.09
C ASN A 361 -21.23 -0.74 -3.07
N SER A 362 -21.59 -0.35 -4.30
CA SER A 362 -22.07 -1.27 -5.33
C SER A 362 -21.47 -1.01 -6.71
N VAL A 363 -21.72 -1.89 -7.64
CA VAL A 363 -21.34 -1.77 -9.06
C VAL A 363 -22.12 -0.63 -9.72
N GLU A 364 -23.41 -0.54 -9.45
CA GLU A 364 -24.32 0.46 -10.01
C GLU A 364 -23.94 1.87 -9.54
N GLU A 365 -23.69 2.05 -8.22
CA GLU A 365 -23.21 3.32 -7.69
C GLU A 365 -21.90 3.74 -8.35
N CYS A 366 -20.98 2.78 -8.58
CA CYS A 366 -19.72 3.04 -9.24
C CYS A 366 -19.94 3.52 -10.67
N ALA A 367 -20.78 2.81 -11.43
CA ALA A 367 -21.12 3.18 -12.81
C ALA A 367 -21.76 4.57 -12.89
N ASP A 368 -22.72 4.87 -12.02
CA ASP A 368 -23.40 6.18 -11.99
C ASP A 368 -22.42 7.32 -11.66
N LYS A 369 -21.47 7.11 -10.71
CA LYS A 369 -20.42 8.12 -10.42
C LYS A 369 -19.46 8.29 -11.57
N ILE A 370 -19.06 7.21 -12.26
CA ILE A 370 -18.23 7.27 -13.46
C ILE A 370 -18.91 8.13 -14.53
N VAL A 371 -20.17 7.80 -14.89
CA VAL A 371 -20.94 8.55 -15.90
C VAL A 371 -21.05 10.02 -15.52
N TYR A 372 -21.50 10.30 -14.28
CA TYR A 372 -21.66 11.69 -13.83
C TYR A 372 -20.37 12.51 -13.97
N LEU A 373 -19.22 11.95 -13.56
CA LEU A 373 -17.94 12.68 -13.61
C LEU A 373 -17.41 12.85 -15.03
N LEU A 374 -17.63 11.89 -15.92
CA LEU A 374 -17.24 12.00 -17.33
C LEU A 374 -18.09 13.01 -18.07
N GLU A 375 -19.37 13.17 -17.72
CA GLU A 375 -20.26 14.21 -18.24
C GLU A 375 -20.02 15.58 -17.61
N ASN A 376 -19.38 15.63 -16.41
CA ASN A 376 -19.10 16.86 -15.68
C ASN A 376 -17.59 17.03 -15.38
N PRO A 377 -16.72 17.17 -16.40
CA PRO A 377 -15.26 17.19 -16.23
C PRO A 377 -14.76 18.35 -15.36
N ALA A 378 -15.49 19.46 -15.31
CA ALA A 378 -15.16 20.60 -14.45
C ALA A 378 -15.26 20.25 -12.95
N VAL A 379 -16.23 19.41 -12.57
CA VAL A 379 -16.37 18.88 -11.19
C VAL A 379 -15.20 17.96 -10.88
N ALA A 380 -14.89 17.00 -11.77
CA ALA A 380 -13.78 16.07 -11.59
C ALA A 380 -12.45 16.82 -11.43
N MET A 381 -12.20 17.85 -12.25
CA MET A 381 -10.97 18.66 -12.17
C MET A 381 -10.88 19.46 -10.86
N ARG A 382 -11.97 20.08 -10.41
CA ARG A 382 -11.99 20.83 -9.14
C ARG A 382 -11.71 19.92 -7.96
N LEU A 383 -12.39 18.77 -7.89
CA LEU A 383 -12.23 17.79 -6.81
C LEU A 383 -10.86 17.11 -6.86
N GLY A 384 -10.30 16.88 -8.04
CA GLY A 384 -8.93 16.38 -8.18
C GLY A 384 -7.90 17.32 -7.55
N LYS A 385 -8.06 18.67 -7.74
CA LYS A 385 -7.20 19.67 -7.09
C LYS A 385 -7.37 19.69 -5.57
N GLU A 386 -8.60 19.59 -5.07
CA GLU A 386 -8.88 19.48 -3.64
C GLU A 386 -8.23 18.21 -3.06
N GLY A 387 -8.37 17.08 -3.75
CA GLY A 387 -7.75 15.82 -3.37
C GLY A 387 -6.22 15.90 -3.28
N LYS A 388 -5.58 16.61 -4.21
CA LYS A 388 -4.13 16.85 -4.16
C LYS A 388 -3.72 17.62 -2.89
N GLU A 389 -4.50 18.62 -2.51
CA GLU A 389 -4.21 19.40 -1.30
C GLU A 389 -4.37 18.55 -0.03
N ILE A 390 -5.39 17.68 0.02
CA ILE A 390 -5.57 16.71 1.10
C ILE A 390 -4.36 15.77 1.21
N VAL A 391 -3.88 15.25 0.07
CA VAL A 391 -2.69 14.40 0.05
C VAL A 391 -1.44 15.15 0.50
N ARG A 392 -1.27 16.39 0.03
CA ARG A 392 -0.13 17.24 0.41
C ARG A 392 -0.06 17.44 1.92
N GLN A 393 -1.20 17.70 2.57
CA GLN A 393 -1.27 17.99 4.00
C GLN A 393 -1.13 16.73 4.88
N ASN A 394 -1.59 15.55 4.38
CA ASN A 394 -1.81 14.41 5.26
C ASN A 394 -1.04 13.14 4.86
N PHE A 395 -0.62 13.00 3.59
CA PHE A 395 -0.16 11.70 3.09
C PHE A 395 1.19 11.77 2.35
N LEU A 396 2.04 12.76 2.64
CA LEU A 396 3.43 12.79 2.19
C LEU A 396 4.36 12.07 3.19
N MET A 397 5.49 11.56 2.68
CA MET A 397 6.49 10.81 3.47
C MET A 397 7.02 11.58 4.67
N THR A 398 7.07 12.90 4.61
CA THR A 398 7.51 13.79 5.71
C THR A 398 6.63 13.65 6.94
N ARG A 399 5.29 13.66 6.76
CA ARG A 399 4.34 13.44 7.84
C ARG A 399 4.53 12.05 8.47
N LEU A 400 4.62 11.00 7.64
CA LEU A 400 4.83 9.64 8.12
C LEU A 400 6.15 9.50 8.88
N LEU A 401 7.21 10.10 8.34
CA LEU A 401 8.54 10.07 8.94
C LEU A 401 8.55 10.77 10.31
N ARG A 402 7.91 11.94 10.41
CA ARG A 402 7.72 12.66 11.68
C ARG A 402 7.05 11.76 12.73
N ASP A 403 5.93 11.16 12.37
CA ASP A 403 5.11 10.37 13.30
C ASP A 403 5.87 9.12 13.78
N GLU A 404 6.60 8.44 12.89
CA GLU A 404 7.39 7.26 13.23
C GLU A 404 8.63 7.63 14.06
N LEU A 405 9.32 8.73 13.74
CA LEU A 405 10.48 9.21 14.55
C LEU A 405 10.05 9.64 15.97
N ARG A 406 8.87 10.25 16.11
CA ARG A 406 8.30 10.57 17.44
C ARG A 406 8.04 9.29 18.27
N LEU A 407 7.45 8.24 17.64
CA LEU A 407 7.24 6.95 18.30
C LEU A 407 8.58 6.33 18.71
N ILE A 408 9.54 6.26 17.79
CA ILE A 408 10.86 5.69 18.06
C ILE A 408 11.53 6.44 19.21
N LYS A 409 11.54 7.78 19.18
CA LYS A 409 12.11 8.62 20.24
C LYS A 409 11.51 8.29 21.61
N SER A 410 10.19 8.13 21.69
CA SER A 410 9.51 7.79 22.94
C SER A 410 9.88 6.41 23.48
N LEU A 411 10.15 5.44 22.59
CA LEU A 411 10.50 4.06 22.97
C LEU A 411 11.97 3.92 23.41
N VAL A 412 12.88 4.69 22.80
CA VAL A 412 14.32 4.62 23.14
C VAL A 412 14.73 5.57 24.27
N GLY A 413 13.81 6.41 24.78
CA GLY A 413 14.04 7.29 25.92
C GLY A 413 14.99 8.46 25.63
N LYS A 414 14.95 8.99 24.41
CA LYS A 414 15.77 10.15 23.97
C LYS A 414 14.95 11.43 23.89
#